data_f409476b09efce5f2ea0989c1d10031c
#
_entry.id   f409476b09efce5f2ea0989c1d10031c
#
_cell.length_a   1.000
_cell.length_b   1.000
_cell.length_c   1.000
_cell.angle_alpha   90.00
_cell.angle_beta   90.00
_cell.angle_gamma   90.00
#
_symmetry.space_group_name_H-M   'P 1'
#
loop_
_entity.id
_entity.type
_entity.pdbx_description
1 polymer ?
#
loop_
_entity_poly.entity_id
_entity_poly.type
_entity_poly.pdbx_seq_one_letter_code
_entity_poly.pdbx_strand_id
1 'polypeptide(L)'
;GLYDVYRFKNIAKRFMADRKFSHFDMHQFLQHYNFGSWFSEMFVVPMGAAIWSVPTGSILDFPALSYLKFFENHGLLDLLTTPIEWRTVDGGSRQYVDKIIRRLGKRVFLDTPVKAITRNKKKCNLYAGNGFGEMVFDKVILACDGPETIDLIGDISKEELDTLKMFKVSKNKVVLHSDNSHMPKLKNVWSSWNFITSN
;
A
#
# COMPACT_ATOMS: atom_id res chain seq x y z
N GLY A 1 -9.49 24.58 8.32
CA GLY A 1 -8.51 24.22 7.32
C GLY A 1 -7.08 24.18 7.85
N LEU A 2 -6.30 25.28 7.72
CA LEU A 2 -4.89 25.29 8.18
C LEU A 2 -4.73 25.01 9.68
N TYR A 3 -5.67 25.45 10.49
CA TYR A 3 -5.71 25.13 11.92
C TYR A 3 -5.78 23.61 12.15
N ASP A 4 -6.56 22.88 11.34
CA ASP A 4 -6.67 21.43 11.44
C ASP A 4 -5.39 20.72 11.02
N VAL A 5 -4.69 21.21 10.01
CA VAL A 5 -3.36 20.68 9.62
C VAL A 5 -2.37 20.80 10.79
N TYR A 6 -2.37 21.94 11.50
CA TYR A 6 -1.48 22.17 12.62
C TYR A 6 -1.79 21.22 13.80
N ARG A 7 -3.08 21.07 14.17
CA ARG A 7 -3.45 20.22 15.33
C ARG A 7 -3.39 18.72 15.02
N PHE A 8 -3.45 18.32 13.74
CA PHE A 8 -3.51 16.93 13.31
C PHE A 8 -2.37 16.09 13.88
N LYS A 9 -1.13 16.58 13.81
CA LYS A 9 0.04 15.89 14.37
C LYS A 9 -0.15 15.49 15.84
N ASN A 10 -0.54 16.44 16.69
CA ASN A 10 -0.66 16.19 18.13
C ASN A 10 -1.82 15.26 18.46
N ILE A 11 -2.94 15.40 17.73
CA ILE A 11 -4.10 14.51 17.86
C ILE A 11 -3.75 13.11 17.38
N ALA A 12 -3.10 12.96 16.23
CA ALA A 12 -2.66 11.67 15.69
C ALA A 12 -1.76 10.93 16.69
N LYS A 13 -0.77 11.60 17.29
CA LYS A 13 0.12 11.00 18.29
C LYS A 13 -0.62 10.54 19.54
N ARG A 14 -1.57 11.33 20.05
CA ARG A 14 -2.42 10.95 21.19
C ARG A 14 -3.29 9.73 20.84
N PHE A 15 -3.92 9.74 19.69
CA PHE A 15 -4.75 8.63 19.22
C PHE A 15 -3.96 7.33 19.10
N MET A 16 -2.76 7.37 18.52
CA MET A 16 -1.90 6.19 18.39
C MET A 16 -1.38 5.66 19.73
N ALA A 17 -1.21 6.53 20.73
CA ALA A 17 -0.80 6.14 22.07
C ALA A 17 -1.94 5.51 22.88
N ASP A 18 -3.18 5.97 22.67
CA ASP A 18 -4.38 5.44 23.34
C ASP A 18 -5.10 4.42 22.45
N ARG A 19 -4.97 3.14 22.81
CA ARG A 19 -5.59 2.05 22.02
C ARG A 19 -7.11 1.92 22.16
N LYS A 20 -7.74 2.73 22.98
CA LYS A 20 -9.19 2.70 23.21
C LYS A 20 -10.00 2.81 21.92
N PHE A 21 -9.52 3.63 20.98
CA PHE A 21 -10.18 3.90 19.70
C PHE A 21 -9.48 3.25 18.50
N SER A 22 -8.65 2.22 18.73
CA SER A 22 -7.87 1.56 17.66
C SER A 22 -8.74 0.92 16.56
N HIS A 23 -10.02 0.71 16.80
CA HIS A 23 -11.01 0.20 15.87
C HIS A 23 -11.62 1.27 14.95
N PHE A 24 -11.34 2.56 15.19
CA PHE A 24 -11.87 3.64 14.37
C PHE A 24 -11.35 3.57 12.94
N ASP A 25 -12.23 3.84 11.98
CA ASP A 25 -11.87 4.26 10.64
C ASP A 25 -11.53 5.77 10.59
N MET A 26 -11.09 6.25 9.44
CA MET A 26 -10.74 7.67 9.27
C MET A 26 -11.93 8.60 9.42
N HIS A 27 -13.14 8.17 9.01
CA HIS A 27 -14.34 8.95 9.21
C HIS A 27 -14.65 9.16 10.69
N GLN A 28 -14.65 8.08 11.48
CA GLN A 28 -14.86 8.12 12.93
C GLN A 28 -13.79 8.95 13.65
N PHE A 29 -12.51 8.80 13.23
CA PHE A 29 -11.42 9.60 13.76
C PHE A 29 -11.64 11.10 13.53
N LEU A 30 -11.94 11.50 12.29
CA LEU A 30 -12.15 12.91 11.93
C LEU A 30 -13.35 13.50 12.67
N GLN A 31 -14.45 12.76 12.79
CA GLN A 31 -15.64 13.19 13.54
C GLN A 31 -15.35 13.33 15.03
N HIS A 32 -14.73 12.32 15.66
CA HIS A 32 -14.46 12.30 17.09
C HIS A 32 -13.62 13.49 17.55
N TYR A 33 -12.67 13.89 16.71
CA TYR A 33 -11.78 15.03 17.01
C TYR A 33 -12.25 16.34 16.36
N ASN A 34 -13.46 16.41 15.83
CA ASN A 34 -14.06 17.60 15.21
C ASN A 34 -13.13 18.26 14.18
N PHE A 35 -12.62 17.48 13.22
CA PHE A 35 -11.91 18.02 12.08
C PHE A 35 -12.91 18.56 11.05
N GLY A 36 -12.60 19.72 10.44
CA GLY A 36 -13.47 20.34 9.45
C GLY A 36 -13.49 19.58 8.11
N SER A 37 -14.60 19.74 7.35
CA SER A 37 -14.77 19.11 6.03
C SER A 37 -13.65 19.47 5.06
N TRP A 38 -13.22 20.73 5.05
CA TRP A 38 -12.10 21.17 4.21
C TRP A 38 -10.83 20.35 4.47
N PHE A 39 -10.50 20.09 5.75
CA PHE A 39 -9.32 19.29 6.09
C PHE A 39 -9.47 17.84 5.62
N SER A 40 -10.65 17.26 5.78
CA SER A 40 -10.96 15.93 5.28
C SER A 40 -10.81 15.83 3.76
N GLU A 41 -11.48 16.74 3.04
CA GLU A 41 -11.65 16.69 1.58
C GLU A 41 -10.39 17.16 0.83
N MET A 42 -9.67 18.14 1.37
CA MET A 42 -8.53 18.78 0.69
C MET A 42 -7.16 18.30 1.18
N PHE A 43 -7.11 17.56 2.29
CA PHE A 43 -5.86 17.05 2.84
C PHE A 43 -5.90 15.52 3.06
N VAL A 44 -6.77 15.01 3.94
CA VAL A 44 -6.76 13.60 4.34
C VAL A 44 -7.09 12.68 3.17
N VAL A 45 -8.20 12.93 2.50
CA VAL A 45 -8.68 12.08 1.40
C VAL A 45 -7.72 12.11 0.21
N PRO A 46 -7.28 13.27 -0.32
CA PRO A 46 -6.34 13.30 -1.43
C PRO A 46 -5.00 12.66 -1.11
N MET A 47 -4.45 12.92 0.07
CA MET A 47 -3.18 12.32 0.49
C MET A 47 -3.28 10.80 0.60
N GLY A 48 -4.34 10.30 1.21
CA GLY A 48 -4.57 8.86 1.31
C GLY A 48 -4.76 8.22 -0.07
N ALA A 49 -5.59 8.81 -0.92
CA ALA A 49 -5.84 8.31 -2.27
C ALA A 49 -4.54 8.24 -3.10
N ALA A 50 -3.69 9.27 -3.02
CA ALA A 50 -2.41 9.30 -3.71
C ALA A 50 -1.41 8.25 -3.17
N ILE A 51 -1.32 8.10 -1.84
CA ILE A 51 -0.38 7.18 -1.19
C ILE A 51 -0.74 5.72 -1.49
N TRP A 52 -2.00 5.35 -1.33
CA TRP A 52 -2.44 3.96 -1.51
C TRP A 52 -2.98 3.65 -2.91
N SER A 53 -3.00 4.63 -3.80
CA SER A 53 -3.54 4.47 -5.16
C SER A 53 -4.94 3.86 -5.17
N VAL A 54 -5.82 4.36 -4.31
CA VAL A 54 -7.21 3.90 -4.17
C VAL A 54 -8.19 5.03 -4.49
N PRO A 55 -9.44 4.71 -4.87
CA PRO A 55 -10.47 5.73 -5.05
C PRO A 55 -10.70 6.55 -3.77
N THR A 56 -10.93 7.84 -3.91
CA THR A 56 -11.12 8.78 -2.79
C THR A 56 -12.21 8.35 -1.82
N GLY A 57 -13.31 7.78 -2.32
CA GLY A 57 -14.42 7.30 -1.50
C GLY A 57 -14.05 6.17 -0.51
N SER A 58 -12.94 5.48 -0.74
CA SER A 58 -12.49 4.37 0.14
C SER A 58 -11.62 4.83 1.30
N ILE A 59 -11.13 6.08 1.27
CA ILE A 59 -10.15 6.55 2.28
C ILE A 59 -10.79 6.74 3.65
N LEU A 60 -12.02 7.16 3.70
CA LEU A 60 -12.72 7.40 4.97
C LEU A 60 -13.02 6.10 5.72
N ASP A 61 -13.13 4.98 5.01
CA ASP A 61 -13.32 3.65 5.60
C ASP A 61 -11.98 2.99 5.99
N PHE A 62 -10.84 3.66 5.75
CA PHE A 62 -9.53 3.12 6.05
C PHE A 62 -9.28 3.11 7.56
N PRO A 63 -8.67 2.04 8.14
CA PRO A 63 -8.38 2.01 9.57
C PRO A 63 -7.49 3.19 9.99
N ALA A 64 -8.01 4.05 10.87
CA ALA A 64 -7.32 5.29 11.28
C ALA A 64 -5.93 5.02 11.86
N LEU A 65 -5.79 3.98 12.67
CA LEU A 65 -4.50 3.62 13.25
C LEU A 65 -3.44 3.29 12.19
N SER A 66 -3.82 2.59 11.12
CA SER A 66 -2.92 2.23 10.01
C SER A 66 -2.53 3.47 9.20
N TYR A 67 -3.51 4.33 8.92
CA TYR A 67 -3.29 5.60 8.22
C TYR A 67 -2.31 6.49 8.99
N LEU A 68 -2.56 6.72 10.27
CA LEU A 68 -1.76 7.61 11.10
C LEU A 68 -0.34 7.07 11.36
N LYS A 69 -0.19 5.76 11.56
CA LYS A 69 1.13 5.11 11.66
C LYS A 69 1.96 5.25 10.38
N PHE A 70 1.31 5.13 9.23
CA PHE A 70 1.99 5.36 7.97
C PHE A 70 2.50 6.81 7.90
N PHE A 71 1.66 7.79 8.25
CA PHE A 71 2.04 9.20 8.28
C PHE A 71 3.21 9.45 9.24
N GLU A 72 3.18 8.85 10.43
CA GLU A 72 4.26 8.97 11.41
C GLU A 72 5.58 8.37 10.88
N ASN A 73 5.53 7.15 10.38
CA ASN A 73 6.71 6.42 9.89
C ASN A 73 7.40 7.10 8.69
N HIS A 74 6.65 7.88 7.92
CA HIS A 74 7.17 8.59 6.74
C HIS A 74 7.41 10.08 7.00
N GLY A 75 7.31 10.55 8.26
CA GLY A 75 7.50 11.96 8.61
C GLY A 75 6.41 12.90 8.10
N LEU A 76 5.29 12.36 7.58
CA LEU A 76 4.19 13.14 7.01
C LEU A 76 3.41 13.94 8.07
N LEU A 77 3.48 13.57 9.35
CA LEU A 77 2.93 14.35 10.45
C LEU A 77 3.73 15.65 10.72
N ASP A 78 4.95 15.72 10.25
CA ASP A 78 5.88 16.83 10.46
C ASP A 78 6.06 17.73 9.22
N LEU A 79 5.25 17.57 8.18
CA LEU A 79 5.35 18.30 6.89
C LEU A 79 5.46 19.82 7.02
N LEU A 80 4.80 20.41 8.03
CA LEU A 80 4.86 21.87 8.24
C LEU A 80 6.15 22.35 8.91
N THR A 81 6.90 21.46 9.56
CA THR A 81 8.06 21.81 10.38
C THR A 81 9.37 21.22 9.86
N THR A 82 9.31 20.12 9.15
CA THR A 82 10.48 19.39 8.69
C THR A 82 10.29 18.98 7.23
N PRO A 83 11.07 19.57 6.31
CA PRO A 83 11.04 19.14 4.89
C PRO A 83 11.41 17.66 4.77
N ILE A 84 10.64 16.91 3.99
CA ILE A 84 10.97 15.52 3.68
C ILE A 84 11.95 15.49 2.51
N GLU A 85 13.10 14.87 2.70
CA GLU A 85 14.04 14.61 1.63
C GLU A 85 13.67 13.28 0.94
N TRP A 86 13.06 13.38 -0.23
CA TRP A 86 12.72 12.22 -1.04
C TRP A 86 13.95 11.72 -1.78
N ARG A 87 14.19 10.41 -1.68
CA ARG A 87 15.29 9.73 -2.37
C ARG A 87 14.79 8.54 -3.17
N THR A 88 15.46 8.22 -4.26
CA THR A 88 15.22 7.02 -5.05
C THR A 88 16.54 6.31 -5.32
N VAL A 89 16.46 5.06 -5.77
CA VAL A 89 17.65 4.31 -6.17
C VAL A 89 18.19 4.89 -7.47
N ASP A 90 19.45 5.27 -7.51
CA ASP A 90 20.12 5.70 -8.73
C ASP A 90 20.11 4.58 -9.77
N GLY A 91 19.63 4.88 -10.99
CA GLY A 91 19.38 3.91 -12.04
C GLY A 91 18.16 3.00 -11.81
N GLY A 92 17.29 3.34 -10.82
CA GLY A 92 16.03 2.67 -10.55
C GLY A 92 16.15 1.37 -9.76
N SER A 93 15.01 0.79 -9.40
CA SER A 93 14.93 -0.43 -8.58
C SER A 93 15.61 -1.64 -9.21
N ARG A 94 15.76 -1.65 -10.53
CA ARG A 94 16.45 -2.72 -11.25
C ARG A 94 17.88 -2.94 -10.74
N GLN A 95 18.54 -1.93 -10.21
CA GLN A 95 19.90 -2.02 -9.70
C GLN A 95 20.06 -3.05 -8.56
N TYR A 96 19.15 -3.06 -7.59
CA TYR A 96 19.19 -4.06 -6.52
C TYR A 96 18.61 -5.40 -6.96
N VAL A 97 17.61 -5.41 -7.82
CA VAL A 97 17.03 -6.64 -8.37
C VAL A 97 18.09 -7.44 -9.12
N ASP A 98 18.85 -6.81 -10.02
CA ASP A 98 19.90 -7.46 -10.79
C ASP A 98 21.03 -8.00 -9.88
N LYS A 99 21.34 -7.29 -8.78
CA LYS A 99 22.32 -7.78 -7.79
C LYS A 99 21.81 -9.04 -7.08
N ILE A 100 20.53 -9.07 -6.70
CA ILE A 100 19.90 -10.23 -6.05
C ILE A 100 19.86 -11.42 -7.03
N ILE A 101 19.40 -11.20 -8.25
CA ILE A 101 19.32 -12.24 -9.30
C ILE A 101 20.72 -12.85 -9.55
N ARG A 102 21.75 -12.03 -9.71
CA ARG A 102 23.13 -12.51 -9.88
C ARG A 102 23.58 -13.38 -8.71
N ARG A 103 23.23 -13.03 -7.47
CA ARG A 103 23.57 -13.83 -6.28
C ARG A 103 22.80 -15.14 -6.22
N LEU A 104 21.55 -15.16 -6.66
CA LEU A 104 20.72 -16.36 -6.72
C LEU A 104 21.11 -17.28 -7.89
N GLY A 105 21.55 -16.69 -9.00
CA GLY A 105 22.00 -17.42 -10.18
C GLY A 105 20.92 -18.34 -10.76
N LYS A 106 21.28 -19.61 -10.98
CA LYS A 106 20.38 -20.62 -11.57
C LYS A 106 19.13 -20.97 -10.71
N ARG A 107 18.99 -20.40 -9.53
CA ARG A 107 17.82 -20.58 -8.66
C ARG A 107 16.67 -19.62 -8.97
N VAL A 108 16.84 -18.73 -9.93
CA VAL A 108 15.79 -17.83 -10.41
C VAL A 108 15.20 -18.41 -11.69
N PHE A 109 13.90 -18.64 -11.66
CA PHE A 109 13.12 -19.15 -12.79
C PHE A 109 12.19 -18.03 -13.26
N LEU A 110 12.49 -17.46 -14.43
CA LEU A 110 11.63 -16.47 -15.08
C LEU A 110 10.61 -17.20 -15.96
N ASP A 111 9.53 -16.51 -16.28
CA ASP A 111 8.43 -17.03 -17.14
C ASP A 111 7.90 -18.39 -16.66
N THR A 112 7.97 -18.64 -15.36
CA THR A 112 7.60 -19.92 -14.75
C THR A 112 6.45 -19.69 -13.76
N PRO A 113 5.22 -19.51 -14.25
CA PRO A 113 4.08 -19.24 -13.38
C PRO A 113 3.77 -20.45 -12.50
N VAL A 114 3.66 -20.21 -11.19
CA VAL A 114 3.13 -21.21 -10.26
C VAL A 114 1.63 -21.32 -10.49
N LYS A 115 1.11 -22.54 -10.62
CA LYS A 115 -0.29 -22.84 -10.89
C LYS A 115 -1.05 -23.35 -9.68
N ALA A 116 -0.36 -24.08 -8.80
CA ALA A 116 -0.96 -24.60 -7.59
C ALA A 116 0.11 -24.92 -6.56
N ILE A 117 -0.29 -24.86 -5.29
CA ILE A 117 0.50 -25.28 -4.14
C ILE A 117 -0.40 -26.16 -3.28
N THR A 118 0.10 -27.33 -2.89
CA THR A 118 -0.54 -28.19 -1.92
C THR A 118 0.44 -28.53 -0.81
N ARG A 119 -0.09 -28.82 0.37
CA ARG A 119 0.75 -29.13 1.56
C ARG A 119 0.49 -30.55 2.03
N ASN A 120 1.53 -31.17 2.47
CA ASN A 120 1.42 -32.34 3.34
C ASN A 120 2.09 -32.03 4.68
N LYS A 121 2.02 -32.94 5.66
CA LYS A 121 2.48 -32.70 7.05
C LYS A 121 3.89 -32.13 7.18
N LYS A 122 4.78 -32.26 6.17
CA LYS A 122 6.19 -31.86 6.25
C LYS A 122 6.72 -31.12 5.01
N LYS A 123 5.98 -31.11 3.90
CA LYS A 123 6.45 -30.60 2.63
C LYS A 123 5.36 -29.81 1.91
N CYS A 124 5.79 -28.97 1.01
CA CYS A 124 4.92 -28.22 0.08
C CYS A 124 5.21 -28.73 -1.34
N ASN A 125 4.18 -29.15 -2.04
CA ASN A 125 4.25 -29.47 -3.45
C ASN A 125 3.84 -28.25 -4.25
N LEU A 126 4.68 -27.80 -5.15
CA LEU A 126 4.48 -26.63 -6.00
C LEU A 126 4.41 -27.10 -7.45
N TYR A 127 3.33 -26.75 -8.13
CA TYR A 127 3.12 -27.07 -9.54
C TYR A 127 3.39 -25.82 -10.38
N ALA A 128 4.42 -25.86 -11.21
CA ALA A 128 4.81 -24.77 -12.07
C ALA A 128 4.56 -25.09 -13.55
N GLY A 129 4.28 -24.05 -14.33
CA GLY A 129 4.09 -24.12 -15.76
C GLY A 129 5.39 -24.28 -16.54
N ASN A 130 5.29 -24.20 -17.88
CA ASN A 130 6.41 -24.17 -18.82
C ASN A 130 7.39 -25.35 -18.70
N GLY A 131 6.86 -26.56 -18.42
CA GLY A 131 7.64 -27.80 -18.40
C GLY A 131 8.34 -28.11 -17.08
N PHE A 132 8.22 -27.27 -16.06
CA PHE A 132 8.82 -27.54 -14.74
C PHE A 132 8.07 -28.62 -13.94
N GLY A 133 6.74 -28.71 -14.09
CA GLY A 133 5.93 -29.72 -13.41
C GLY A 133 5.88 -29.54 -11.90
N GLU A 134 5.92 -30.66 -11.19
CA GLU A 134 5.86 -30.69 -9.72
C GLU A 134 7.24 -30.58 -9.10
N MET A 135 7.36 -29.70 -8.10
CA MET A 135 8.55 -29.52 -7.27
C MET A 135 8.19 -29.60 -5.78
N VAL A 136 9.05 -30.20 -4.99
CA VAL A 136 8.80 -30.41 -3.54
C VAL A 136 9.77 -29.55 -2.72
N PHE A 137 9.23 -28.78 -1.80
CA PHE A 137 9.98 -27.88 -0.92
C PHE A 137 9.64 -28.11 0.56
N ASP A 138 10.54 -27.74 1.44
CA ASP A 138 10.29 -27.74 2.88
C ASP A 138 9.32 -26.62 3.28
N LYS A 139 9.45 -25.46 2.65
CA LYS A 139 8.64 -24.26 2.87
C LYS A 139 8.51 -23.47 1.59
N VAL A 140 7.39 -22.79 1.44
CA VAL A 140 7.10 -21.85 0.35
C VAL A 140 6.73 -20.50 0.95
N ILE A 141 7.29 -19.42 0.41
CA ILE A 141 6.90 -18.04 0.73
C ILE A 141 6.16 -17.51 -0.48
N LEU A 142 4.90 -17.13 -0.28
CA LEU A 142 4.06 -16.47 -1.27
C LEU A 142 4.29 -14.96 -1.18
N ALA A 143 4.77 -14.36 -2.25
CA ALA A 143 5.01 -12.92 -2.37
C ALA A 143 4.07 -12.27 -3.40
N CYS A 144 2.88 -12.84 -3.59
CA CYS A 144 1.77 -12.31 -4.36
C CYS A 144 0.69 -11.72 -3.43
N ASP A 145 -0.33 -11.09 -3.99
CA ASP A 145 -1.42 -10.52 -3.20
C ASP A 145 -2.38 -11.58 -2.61
N GLY A 146 -3.29 -11.13 -1.75
CA GLY A 146 -4.24 -12.03 -1.07
C GLY A 146 -5.13 -12.83 -2.03
N PRO A 147 -5.83 -12.22 -3.00
CA PRO A 147 -6.61 -12.92 -4.00
C PRO A 147 -5.81 -13.95 -4.80
N GLU A 148 -4.65 -13.59 -5.33
CA GLU A 148 -3.78 -14.54 -6.05
C GLU A 148 -3.31 -15.68 -5.14
N THR A 149 -3.00 -15.40 -3.89
CA THR A 149 -2.62 -16.41 -2.90
C THR A 149 -3.74 -17.42 -2.67
N ILE A 150 -5.00 -16.98 -2.59
CA ILE A 150 -6.18 -17.85 -2.45
C ILE A 150 -6.28 -18.82 -3.63
N ASP A 151 -6.10 -18.32 -4.84
CA ASP A 151 -6.21 -19.12 -6.06
C ASP A 151 -5.09 -20.16 -6.20
N LEU A 152 -3.92 -19.91 -5.58
CA LEU A 152 -2.77 -20.81 -5.66
C LEU A 152 -2.83 -21.97 -4.65
N ILE A 153 -3.45 -21.79 -3.48
CA ILE A 153 -3.43 -22.81 -2.41
C ILE A 153 -4.58 -23.80 -2.60
N GLY A 154 -4.28 -25.00 -3.10
CA GLY A 154 -5.28 -26.02 -3.35
C GLY A 154 -5.90 -26.66 -2.09
N ASP A 155 -5.22 -26.60 -0.96
CA ASP A 155 -5.63 -27.13 0.34
C ASP A 155 -5.84 -26.02 1.40
N ILE A 156 -6.29 -24.83 0.94
CA ILE A 156 -6.50 -23.68 1.82
C ILE A 156 -7.52 -24.00 2.94
N SER A 157 -7.17 -23.71 4.17
CA SER A 157 -8.07 -23.85 5.30
C SER A 157 -9.10 -22.72 5.34
N LYS A 158 -10.21 -22.94 6.05
CA LYS A 158 -11.22 -21.89 6.25
C LYS A 158 -10.64 -20.65 6.91
N GLU A 159 -9.80 -20.82 7.92
CA GLU A 159 -9.16 -19.71 8.65
C GLU A 159 -8.22 -18.89 7.74
N GLU A 160 -7.41 -19.56 6.93
CA GLU A 160 -6.55 -18.89 5.93
C GLU A 160 -7.37 -18.13 4.90
N LEU A 161 -8.42 -18.75 4.37
CA LEU A 161 -9.33 -18.14 3.40
C LEU A 161 -10.02 -16.91 3.98
N ASP A 162 -10.57 -17.01 5.21
CA ASP A 162 -11.24 -15.90 5.87
C ASP A 162 -10.25 -14.74 6.13
N THR A 163 -9.02 -15.07 6.53
CA THR A 163 -7.96 -14.08 6.75
C THR A 163 -7.54 -13.39 5.44
N LEU A 164 -7.26 -14.17 4.39
CA LEU A 164 -6.79 -13.62 3.11
C LEU A 164 -7.86 -12.77 2.41
N LYS A 165 -9.14 -13.10 2.55
CA LYS A 165 -10.26 -12.30 2.02
C LYS A 165 -10.38 -10.90 2.66
N MET A 166 -9.75 -10.66 3.80
CA MET A 166 -9.71 -9.31 4.39
C MET A 166 -8.79 -8.36 3.62
N PHE A 167 -7.82 -8.88 2.86
CA PHE A 167 -6.93 -8.09 2.02
C PHE A 167 -7.59 -7.79 0.68
N LYS A 168 -8.23 -6.63 0.59
CA LYS A 168 -8.90 -6.17 -0.62
C LYS A 168 -7.89 -5.53 -1.57
N VAL A 169 -8.05 -5.78 -2.86
CA VAL A 169 -7.24 -5.19 -3.94
C VAL A 169 -8.15 -4.33 -4.81
N SER A 170 -7.71 -3.11 -5.13
CA SER A 170 -8.40 -2.21 -6.06
C SER A 170 -7.71 -2.22 -7.43
N LYS A 171 -8.51 -2.18 -8.50
CA LYS A 171 -8.00 -2.01 -9.85
C LYS A 171 -7.86 -0.52 -10.16
N ASN A 172 -6.67 -0.10 -10.56
CA ASN A 172 -6.38 1.27 -10.96
C ASN A 172 -5.92 1.31 -12.42
N LYS A 173 -6.39 2.33 -13.15
CA LYS A 173 -5.85 2.62 -14.48
C LYS A 173 -4.67 3.56 -14.33
N VAL A 174 -3.49 3.10 -14.67
CA VAL A 174 -2.24 3.88 -14.63
C VAL A 174 -1.80 4.17 -16.07
N VAL A 175 -1.45 5.43 -16.34
CA VAL A 175 -0.96 5.85 -17.65
C VAL A 175 0.34 6.61 -17.46
N LEU A 176 1.41 6.12 -18.09
CA LEU A 176 2.66 6.88 -18.20
C LEU A 176 2.57 7.80 -19.41
N HIS A 177 2.71 9.11 -19.20
CA HIS A 177 2.60 10.11 -20.27
C HIS A 177 3.55 11.31 -20.03
N SER A 178 3.71 12.13 -21.04
CA SER A 178 4.48 13.39 -20.99
C SER A 178 3.61 14.65 -21.13
N ASP A 179 2.30 14.51 -21.07
CA ASP A 179 1.35 15.61 -21.21
C ASP A 179 1.29 16.47 -19.95
N ASN A 180 1.77 17.70 -20.06
CA ASN A 180 1.78 18.67 -18.97
C ASN A 180 0.43 19.35 -18.72
N SER A 181 -0.59 19.12 -19.54
CA SER A 181 -1.92 19.72 -19.36
C SER A 181 -2.61 19.28 -18.06
N HIS A 182 -2.21 18.13 -17.52
CA HIS A 182 -2.67 17.60 -16.23
C HIS A 182 -1.95 18.19 -15.02
N MET A 183 -0.93 19.03 -15.22
CA MET A 183 -0.22 19.68 -14.12
C MET A 183 -0.91 20.98 -13.70
N PRO A 184 -0.73 21.42 -12.44
CA PRO A 184 -1.24 22.73 -12.01
C PRO A 184 -0.77 23.86 -12.93
N LYS A 185 -1.64 24.86 -13.16
CA LYS A 185 -1.30 26.02 -14.01
C LYS A 185 -0.09 26.80 -13.50
N LEU A 186 0.09 26.90 -12.19
CA LEU A 186 1.23 27.56 -11.57
C LEU A 186 2.36 26.55 -11.34
N LYS A 187 3.47 26.74 -12.03
CA LYS A 187 4.64 25.84 -11.93
C LYS A 187 5.24 25.74 -10.53
N ASN A 188 5.17 26.80 -9.74
CA ASN A 188 5.72 26.83 -8.38
C ASN A 188 4.92 25.96 -7.36
N VAL A 189 3.75 25.45 -7.74
CA VAL A 189 2.98 24.49 -6.92
C VAL A 189 3.10 23.04 -7.41
N TRP A 190 3.93 22.79 -8.42
CA TRP A 190 4.18 21.41 -8.88
C TRP A 190 4.87 20.61 -7.78
N SER A 191 4.37 19.41 -7.54
CA SER A 191 4.94 18.49 -6.57
C SER A 191 4.97 17.06 -7.12
N SER A 192 5.59 16.14 -6.39
CA SER A 192 5.63 14.73 -6.76
C SER A 192 4.23 14.10 -6.83
N TRP A 193 3.28 14.63 -6.07
CA TRP A 193 1.87 14.23 -6.09
C TRP A 193 1.00 15.46 -6.31
N ASN A 194 0.28 15.45 -7.42
CA ASN A 194 -0.70 16.49 -7.72
C ASN A 194 -2.06 15.82 -7.85
N PHE A 195 -2.97 16.19 -6.97
CA PHE A 195 -4.34 15.68 -6.98
C PHE A 195 -5.24 16.66 -7.71
N ILE A 196 -5.95 16.18 -8.73
CA ILE A 196 -6.84 16.99 -9.56
C ILE A 196 -8.25 16.43 -9.40
N THR A 197 -9.19 17.28 -9.04
CA THR A 197 -10.63 16.95 -9.07
C THR A 197 -11.26 17.49 -10.34
N SER A 198 -12.08 16.70 -11.02
CA SER A 198 -13.04 17.23 -11.98
C SER A 198 -14.18 17.86 -11.22
N ASN A 199 -14.44 19.15 -11.42
CA ASN A 199 -15.66 19.80 -10.97
C ASN A 199 -16.88 19.21 -11.68
#